data_18f60f06dae38a559ff4d0331f904e27
#
_entry.id   18f60f06dae38a559ff4d0331f904e27
#
_cell.length_a   1.000
_cell.length_b   1.000
_cell.length_c   1.000
_cell.angle_alpha   90.00
_cell.angle_beta   90.00
_cell.angle_gamma   90.00
#
_symmetry.space_group_name_H-M   'P 1'
#
loop_
_entity.id
_entity.type
_entity.pdbx_description
1 polymer ?
#
loop_
_entity_poly.entity_id
_entity_poly.type
_entity_poly.pdbx_seq_one_letter_code
_entity_poly.pdbx_strand_id
1 'polypeptide(L)'
;HEFKEVITSDELLKVAKEGAMLQYKNGKYETEDAYKNRLKSDFARSVQTLVNHIGKKPRVMVWPYGQFNDVAVQLARQAGMPHYFSLGEKIINKVGDKHIGRLLLNAETDLNTVKNYLDGIDESKQIQRVLHVDLDYVYDADKAQQAKNLDKLIDRIYRYGVTTVYLQAFSDPDGDGVADALYFPNKYLPVRDDIFGRIAWQLQTRAGVKVYAWMPVLAFDLRKSVKEAEYVIDSRTGKPSTKAYLRLSPYNKQNVEIIKSIYNDLSFYAKFNGILFHDDAFLTDFEGAEGNHAEGIVSPQAKQKTQDLIQLTHQLTDALKPYFLRGSYSLKTARNLYASVITNPNAEEWLAQNLKTLTDNYDTTAIMAMPYMENEQPISQEEAYQWFASLIENVKAQAPLDKVLFEFQAVNWRTQKPIPESELIDWMMLLQKNHIYSYGYYPDNFLTNQPDLNKMKPYFSVNTNAGKK
;
A
#
# COMPACT_ATOMS: atom_id res chain seq x y z
N HIS A 1 20.52 21.00 -3.79
CA HIS A 1 20.64 21.81 -5.02
C HIS A 1 20.95 20.96 -6.26
N GLU A 2 21.89 20.03 -6.21
CA GLU A 2 22.23 19.11 -7.32
C GLU A 2 21.07 18.17 -7.70
N PHE A 3 20.23 17.74 -6.75
CA PHE A 3 19.08 16.89 -7.02
C PHE A 3 17.93 17.57 -7.80
N LYS A 4 17.78 18.88 -7.74
CA LYS A 4 16.73 19.59 -8.50
C LYS A 4 16.99 19.62 -10.01
N GLU A 5 18.22 19.80 -10.43
CA GLU A 5 18.59 19.83 -11.86
C GLU A 5 18.50 18.47 -12.53
N VAL A 6 18.86 17.43 -11.79
CA VAL A 6 18.87 16.05 -12.28
C VAL A 6 17.45 15.50 -12.51
N ILE A 7 16.43 16.00 -11.81
CA ILE A 7 15.06 15.46 -11.84
C ILE A 7 14.17 16.05 -12.96
N THR A 8 14.59 17.17 -13.53
CA THR A 8 13.91 17.78 -14.69
C THR A 8 14.46 17.30 -16.03
N SER A 9 15.52 16.51 -16.07
CA SER A 9 16.05 15.97 -17.31
C SER A 9 15.25 14.76 -17.81
N ASP A 10 15.00 14.71 -19.11
CA ASP A 10 14.36 13.56 -19.79
C ASP A 10 15.06 12.21 -19.49
N GLU A 11 16.37 12.24 -19.18
CA GLU A 11 17.14 11.04 -18.83
C GLU A 11 16.74 10.45 -17.48
N LEU A 12 16.35 11.26 -16.50
CA LEU A 12 15.90 10.77 -15.19
C LEU A 12 14.41 10.39 -15.17
N LEU A 13 13.59 11.02 -16.00
CA LEU A 13 12.27 10.51 -16.31
C LEU A 13 12.34 9.10 -16.90
N LYS A 14 13.36 8.84 -17.70
CA LYS A 14 13.68 7.54 -18.27
C LYS A 14 14.11 6.55 -17.20
N VAL A 15 15.00 6.92 -16.27
CA VAL A 15 15.46 6.10 -15.14
C VAL A 15 14.32 5.85 -14.14
N ALA A 16 13.43 6.80 -13.88
CA ALA A 16 12.26 6.61 -13.01
C ALA A 16 11.26 5.58 -13.58
N LYS A 17 11.09 5.55 -14.89
CA LYS A 17 10.31 4.52 -15.59
C LYS A 17 11.07 3.19 -15.67
N GLU A 18 12.38 3.21 -15.79
CA GLU A 18 13.27 2.04 -15.71
C GLU A 18 13.36 1.45 -14.29
N GLY A 19 12.92 2.18 -13.27
CA GLY A 19 12.88 1.71 -11.87
C GLY A 19 11.99 0.47 -11.63
N ALA A 20 11.10 0.12 -12.57
CA ALA A 20 10.34 -1.12 -12.59
C ALA A 20 11.08 -2.28 -13.28
N MET A 21 12.40 -2.20 -13.52
CA MET A 21 13.22 -3.15 -14.29
C MET A 21 12.85 -3.27 -15.77
N LEU A 22 11.81 -2.59 -16.24
CA LEU A 22 11.41 -2.59 -17.65
C LEU A 22 12.21 -1.56 -18.45
N GLN A 23 12.52 -1.89 -19.70
CA GLN A 23 13.05 -0.91 -20.62
C GLN A 23 11.93 -0.05 -21.21
N TYR A 24 12.14 1.27 -21.18
CA TYR A 24 11.25 2.22 -21.84
C TYR A 24 11.98 2.84 -23.02
N LYS A 25 11.54 2.54 -24.23
CA LYS A 25 12.16 3.02 -25.47
C LYS A 25 11.10 3.52 -26.45
N ASN A 26 11.38 4.63 -27.10
CA ASN A 26 10.49 5.22 -28.12
C ASN A 26 9.04 5.40 -27.64
N GLY A 27 8.87 5.88 -26.41
CA GLY A 27 7.55 6.14 -25.82
C GLY A 27 6.78 4.89 -25.38
N LYS A 28 7.42 3.71 -25.34
CA LYS A 28 6.75 2.45 -24.96
C LYS A 28 7.59 1.62 -24.00
N TYR A 29 6.92 0.95 -23.09
CA TYR A 29 7.54 -0.12 -22.30
C TYR A 29 7.79 -1.37 -23.14
N GLU A 30 8.83 -2.13 -22.78
CA GLU A 30 8.98 -3.48 -23.33
C GLU A 30 7.81 -4.35 -22.86
N THR A 31 7.44 -5.31 -23.72
CA THR A 31 6.43 -6.31 -23.37
C THR A 31 6.97 -7.32 -22.38
N GLU A 32 6.08 -8.06 -21.68
CA GLU A 32 6.46 -9.13 -20.77
C GLU A 32 7.37 -10.18 -21.43
N ASP A 33 7.06 -10.57 -22.65
CA ASP A 33 7.88 -11.54 -23.42
C ASP A 33 9.24 -10.95 -23.79
N ALA A 34 9.29 -9.69 -24.20
CA ALA A 34 10.54 -8.99 -24.49
C ALA A 34 11.43 -8.90 -23.24
N TYR A 35 10.86 -8.56 -22.08
CA TYR A 35 11.53 -8.56 -20.78
C TYR A 35 12.12 -9.94 -20.46
N LYS A 36 11.31 -10.99 -20.50
CA LYS A 36 11.76 -12.38 -20.24
C LYS A 36 12.85 -12.82 -21.20
N ASN A 37 12.70 -12.54 -22.50
CA ASN A 37 13.68 -12.92 -23.51
C ASN A 37 15.01 -12.16 -23.35
N ARG A 38 14.95 -10.87 -22.98
CA ARG A 38 16.13 -10.09 -22.68
C ARG A 38 16.91 -10.68 -21.50
N LEU A 39 16.22 -11.01 -20.39
CA LEU A 39 16.86 -11.62 -19.23
C LEU A 39 17.46 -13.01 -19.55
N LYS A 40 16.73 -13.86 -20.29
CA LYS A 40 17.25 -15.18 -20.72
C LYS A 40 18.55 -15.03 -21.53
N SER A 41 18.54 -14.10 -22.48
CA SER A 41 19.72 -13.87 -23.34
C SER A 41 20.90 -13.31 -22.52
N ASP A 42 20.63 -12.42 -21.58
CA ASP A 42 21.68 -11.84 -20.74
C ASP A 42 22.29 -12.87 -19.78
N PHE A 43 21.47 -13.70 -19.13
CA PHE A 43 21.97 -14.78 -18.28
C PHE A 43 22.74 -15.83 -19.08
N ALA A 44 22.27 -16.23 -20.26
CA ALA A 44 22.98 -17.17 -21.13
C ALA A 44 24.37 -16.62 -21.54
N ARG A 45 24.44 -15.34 -21.93
CA ARG A 45 25.70 -14.68 -22.28
C ARG A 45 26.64 -14.61 -21.06
N SER A 46 26.13 -14.24 -19.88
CA SER A 46 26.90 -14.20 -18.64
C SER A 46 27.47 -15.55 -18.25
N VAL A 47 26.68 -16.63 -18.36
CA VAL A 47 27.12 -18.02 -18.13
C VAL A 47 28.22 -18.41 -19.13
N GLN A 48 28.01 -18.15 -20.43
CA GLN A 48 28.99 -18.47 -21.45
C GLN A 48 30.31 -17.71 -21.25
N THR A 49 30.25 -16.41 -20.88
CA THR A 49 31.42 -15.61 -20.60
C THR A 49 32.24 -16.21 -19.45
N LEU A 50 31.58 -16.61 -18.36
CA LEU A 50 32.24 -17.24 -17.22
C LEU A 50 32.84 -18.59 -17.58
N VAL A 51 32.14 -19.42 -18.33
CA VAL A 51 32.65 -20.73 -18.83
C VAL A 51 33.91 -20.51 -19.67
N ASN A 52 33.89 -19.58 -20.58
CA ASN A 52 35.03 -19.29 -21.45
C ASN A 52 36.28 -18.79 -20.68
N HIS A 53 36.11 -18.03 -19.60
CA HIS A 53 37.23 -17.47 -18.87
C HIS A 53 37.73 -18.31 -17.69
N ILE A 54 36.82 -19.00 -17.00
CA ILE A 54 37.16 -19.80 -15.81
C ILE A 54 36.86 -21.31 -15.94
N GLY A 55 36.38 -21.76 -17.07
CA GLY A 55 36.11 -23.19 -17.34
C GLY A 55 34.98 -23.80 -16.50
N LYS A 56 34.22 -23.00 -15.73
CA LYS A 56 33.18 -23.48 -14.81
C LYS A 56 31.88 -22.75 -15.02
N LYS A 57 30.76 -23.48 -14.97
CA LYS A 57 29.42 -22.87 -14.97
C LYS A 57 29.13 -22.19 -13.60
N PRO A 58 28.63 -20.96 -13.58
CA PRO A 58 28.19 -20.33 -12.34
C PRO A 58 26.98 -21.08 -11.76
N ARG A 59 26.92 -21.17 -10.43
CA ARG A 59 25.81 -21.76 -9.68
C ARG A 59 25.09 -20.72 -8.81
N VAL A 60 25.61 -19.52 -8.78
CA VAL A 60 25.15 -18.44 -7.89
C VAL A 60 24.90 -17.18 -8.68
N MET A 61 23.75 -16.57 -8.46
CA MET A 61 23.43 -15.22 -8.90
C MET A 61 23.62 -14.24 -7.73
N VAL A 62 24.37 -13.17 -7.96
CA VAL A 62 24.45 -12.04 -7.02
C VAL A 62 23.72 -10.87 -7.67
N TRP A 63 22.58 -10.50 -7.10
CA TRP A 63 21.76 -9.44 -7.69
C TRP A 63 22.44 -8.08 -7.54
N PRO A 64 22.62 -7.33 -8.63
CA PRO A 64 23.10 -5.96 -8.57
C PRO A 64 22.18 -5.11 -7.67
N TYR A 65 22.74 -4.34 -6.76
CA TYR A 65 22.01 -3.56 -5.76
C TYR A 65 21.05 -4.39 -4.87
N GLY A 66 21.19 -5.71 -4.89
CA GLY A 66 20.28 -6.63 -4.21
C GLY A 66 18.88 -6.73 -4.83
N GLN A 67 18.60 -6.09 -5.96
CA GLN A 67 17.26 -5.97 -6.54
C GLN A 67 16.95 -7.11 -7.51
N PHE A 68 15.78 -7.73 -7.34
CA PHE A 68 15.31 -8.84 -8.16
C PHE A 68 13.79 -8.99 -8.04
N ASN A 69 13.19 -9.79 -8.94
CA ASN A 69 11.82 -10.27 -8.82
C ASN A 69 11.76 -11.80 -9.03
N ASP A 70 10.61 -12.40 -8.78
CA ASP A 70 10.48 -13.85 -8.83
C ASP A 70 10.67 -14.41 -10.26
N VAL A 71 10.26 -13.66 -11.28
CA VAL A 71 10.50 -14.02 -12.69
C VAL A 71 12.01 -14.09 -12.99
N ALA A 72 12.77 -13.08 -12.55
CA ALA A 72 14.23 -13.06 -12.74
C ALA A 72 14.92 -14.24 -12.01
N VAL A 73 14.47 -14.55 -10.77
CA VAL A 73 14.97 -15.72 -10.02
C VAL A 73 14.69 -17.03 -10.77
N GLN A 74 13.48 -17.21 -11.32
CA GLN A 74 13.14 -18.40 -12.09
C GLN A 74 14.02 -18.54 -13.34
N LEU A 75 14.24 -17.44 -14.07
CA LEU A 75 15.09 -17.44 -15.26
C LEU A 75 16.56 -17.69 -14.93
N ALA A 76 17.08 -17.16 -13.82
CA ALA A 76 18.43 -17.46 -13.35
C ALA A 76 18.60 -18.94 -12.99
N ARG A 77 17.58 -19.56 -12.34
CA ARG A 77 17.57 -21.00 -12.07
C ARG A 77 17.60 -21.84 -13.34
N GLN A 78 16.81 -21.46 -14.35
CA GLN A 78 16.81 -22.12 -15.66
C GLN A 78 18.17 -22.01 -16.37
N ALA A 79 18.90 -20.89 -16.14
CA ALA A 79 20.26 -20.72 -16.67
C ALA A 79 21.34 -21.47 -15.84
N GLY A 80 20.96 -22.26 -14.83
CA GLY A 80 21.86 -23.07 -14.01
C GLY A 80 22.36 -22.41 -12.72
N MET A 81 21.77 -21.29 -12.30
CA MET A 81 22.10 -20.57 -11.06
C MET A 81 20.99 -20.70 -10.01
N PRO A 82 20.88 -21.87 -9.33
CA PRO A 82 19.81 -22.12 -8.37
C PRO A 82 19.93 -21.31 -7.06
N HIS A 83 21.13 -20.84 -6.72
CA HIS A 83 21.40 -20.07 -5.51
C HIS A 83 21.52 -18.58 -5.84
N TYR A 84 21.06 -17.73 -4.93
CA TYR A 84 21.21 -16.28 -5.12
C TYR A 84 21.41 -15.52 -3.81
N PHE A 85 22.08 -14.38 -3.92
CA PHE A 85 22.30 -13.44 -2.83
C PHE A 85 21.44 -12.20 -3.00
N SER A 86 20.77 -11.79 -1.89
CA SER A 86 20.04 -10.54 -1.77
C SER A 86 20.70 -9.59 -0.76
N LEU A 87 20.12 -8.41 -0.56
CA LEU A 87 20.49 -7.46 0.49
C LEU A 87 19.27 -7.21 1.38
N GLY A 88 19.41 -7.37 2.69
CA GLY A 88 18.46 -6.93 3.72
C GLY A 88 17.14 -7.69 3.85
N GLU A 89 16.64 -8.35 2.80
CA GLU A 89 15.33 -9.01 2.83
C GLU A 89 15.29 -10.24 3.77
N LYS A 90 16.39 -10.93 3.91
CA LYS A 90 16.52 -12.13 4.72
C LYS A 90 17.58 -11.93 5.78
N ILE A 91 17.17 -11.94 7.04
CA ILE A 91 18.07 -11.69 8.18
C ILE A 91 18.82 -12.97 8.56
N ILE A 92 18.12 -14.09 8.66
CA ILE A 92 18.72 -15.36 9.09
C ILE A 92 18.89 -16.32 7.92
N ASN A 93 20.13 -16.77 7.70
CA ASN A 93 20.43 -17.79 6.73
C ASN A 93 20.56 -19.16 7.41
N LYS A 94 20.01 -20.20 6.78
CA LYS A 94 20.12 -21.59 7.23
C LYS A 94 20.94 -22.42 6.26
N VAL A 95 21.59 -23.47 6.75
CA VAL A 95 22.30 -24.42 5.90
C VAL A 95 21.31 -25.05 4.88
N GLY A 96 21.68 -25.03 3.61
CA GLY A 96 20.84 -25.53 2.52
C GLY A 96 19.94 -24.47 1.86
N ASP A 97 19.91 -23.26 2.36
CA ASP A 97 19.16 -22.16 1.73
C ASP A 97 19.66 -21.90 0.30
N LYS A 98 18.74 -21.68 -0.60
CA LYS A 98 19.02 -21.22 -1.97
C LYS A 98 19.04 -19.72 -2.08
N HIS A 99 18.33 -19.03 -1.21
CA HIS A 99 18.30 -17.59 -1.02
C HIS A 99 19.15 -17.20 0.18
N ILE A 100 20.23 -16.46 -0.03
CA ILE A 100 21.17 -16.02 0.99
C ILE A 100 21.04 -14.50 1.17
N GLY A 101 20.60 -14.07 2.33
CA GLY A 101 20.57 -12.65 2.69
C GLY A 101 21.95 -12.17 3.11
N ARG A 102 22.25 -10.90 2.79
CA ARG A 102 23.50 -10.21 3.17
C ARG A 102 23.17 -8.88 3.79
N LEU A 103 23.95 -8.48 4.78
CA LEU A 103 23.96 -7.12 5.31
C LEU A 103 24.99 -6.29 4.52
N LEU A 104 24.56 -5.11 4.05
CA LEU A 104 25.47 -4.11 3.50
C LEU A 104 25.97 -3.22 4.65
N LEU A 105 27.28 -3.25 4.88
CA LEU A 105 27.96 -2.34 5.80
C LEU A 105 28.60 -1.22 5.01
N ASN A 106 28.34 0.01 5.37
CA ASN A 106 28.96 1.21 4.82
C ASN A 106 29.40 2.14 5.96
N ALA A 107 30.01 3.27 5.63
CA ALA A 107 30.51 4.22 6.62
C ALA A 107 29.40 4.84 7.51
N GLU A 108 28.17 4.79 7.08
CA GLU A 108 26.99 5.35 7.78
C GLU A 108 26.25 4.30 8.61
N THR A 109 26.64 3.03 8.52
CA THR A 109 26.02 1.93 9.27
C THR A 109 26.36 2.04 10.75
N ASP A 110 25.36 2.34 11.59
CA ASP A 110 25.56 2.39 13.04
C ASP A 110 25.59 1.00 13.68
N LEU A 111 26.16 0.93 14.89
CA LEU A 111 26.31 -0.34 15.63
C LEU A 111 24.96 -0.95 16.03
N ASN A 112 23.91 -0.14 16.24
CA ASN A 112 22.58 -0.67 16.60
C ASN A 112 21.96 -1.38 15.41
N THR A 113 22.12 -0.87 14.19
CA THR A 113 21.71 -1.56 12.95
C THR A 113 22.40 -2.92 12.84
N VAL A 114 23.69 -2.99 13.08
CA VAL A 114 24.45 -4.26 13.06
C VAL A 114 23.94 -5.20 14.15
N LYS A 115 23.76 -4.69 15.36
CA LYS A 115 23.23 -5.47 16.49
C LYS A 115 21.82 -6.01 16.20
N ASN A 116 20.92 -5.15 15.76
CA ASN A 116 19.55 -5.54 15.41
C ASN A 116 19.54 -6.65 14.35
N TYR A 117 20.41 -6.53 13.33
CA TYR A 117 20.56 -7.56 12.31
C TYR A 117 21.06 -8.88 12.88
N LEU A 118 22.07 -8.86 13.78
CA LEU A 118 22.62 -10.06 14.42
C LEU A 118 21.62 -10.68 15.40
N ASP A 119 20.85 -9.86 16.10
CA ASP A 119 19.79 -10.31 17.01
C ASP A 119 18.53 -10.80 16.30
N GLY A 120 18.49 -10.70 14.96
CA GLY A 120 17.33 -11.08 14.16
C GLY A 120 16.12 -10.19 14.37
N ILE A 121 16.33 -8.94 14.83
CA ILE A 121 15.26 -7.98 15.06
C ILE A 121 14.77 -7.47 13.70
N ASP A 122 13.49 -7.69 13.45
CA ASP A 122 12.81 -7.22 12.26
C ASP A 122 12.58 -5.70 12.37
N GLU A 123 13.30 -4.91 11.57
CA GLU A 123 13.11 -3.46 11.50
C GLU A 123 11.74 -3.07 10.90
N SER A 124 10.95 -4.04 10.38
CA SER A 124 9.58 -3.78 9.91
C SER A 124 8.63 -3.39 11.05
N LYS A 125 9.01 -3.64 12.31
CA LYS A 125 8.29 -3.19 13.53
C LYS A 125 8.55 -1.72 13.89
N GLN A 126 9.10 -0.93 12.99
CA GLN A 126 9.31 0.49 13.21
C GLN A 126 7.97 1.25 13.32
N ILE A 127 7.99 2.29 14.16
CA ILE A 127 6.90 3.26 14.27
C ILE A 127 6.50 3.76 12.87
N GLN A 128 5.21 3.70 12.57
CA GLN A 128 4.69 4.19 11.31
C GLN A 128 4.00 5.55 11.48
N ARG A 129 4.47 6.55 10.77
CA ARG A 129 3.77 7.82 10.56
C ARG A 129 3.35 7.85 9.11
N VAL A 130 2.05 7.84 8.87
CA VAL A 130 1.49 7.61 7.54
C VAL A 130 0.71 8.81 7.05
N LEU A 131 0.95 9.20 5.81
CA LEU A 131 0.09 10.11 5.08
C LEU A 131 -0.54 9.40 3.89
N HIS A 132 -1.85 9.59 3.72
CA HIS A 132 -2.52 9.25 2.47
C HIS A 132 -2.36 10.38 1.48
N VAL A 133 -1.97 10.05 0.28
CA VAL A 133 -1.76 11.01 -0.81
C VAL A 133 -2.61 10.64 -2.02
N ASP A 134 -3.56 11.51 -2.34
CA ASP A 134 -4.36 11.41 -3.54
C ASP A 134 -3.55 11.88 -4.75
N LEU A 135 -3.35 11.00 -5.74
CA LEU A 135 -2.71 11.40 -7.00
C LEU A 135 -3.59 12.34 -7.83
N ASP A 136 -4.88 12.38 -7.55
CA ASP A 136 -5.79 13.35 -8.15
C ASP A 136 -5.41 14.80 -7.81
N TYR A 137 -4.75 15.05 -6.66
CA TYR A 137 -4.18 16.36 -6.32
C TYR A 137 -2.86 16.65 -7.05
N VAL A 138 -2.11 15.62 -7.44
CA VAL A 138 -0.87 15.80 -8.21
C VAL A 138 -1.15 15.98 -9.68
N TYR A 139 -2.11 15.22 -10.19
CA TYR A 139 -2.45 15.22 -11.60
C TYR A 139 -2.86 16.62 -12.08
N ASP A 140 -2.34 17.00 -13.25
CA ASP A 140 -2.78 18.16 -14.01
C ASP A 140 -2.62 17.86 -15.50
N ALA A 141 -3.55 18.35 -16.32
CA ALA A 141 -3.46 18.24 -17.77
C ALA A 141 -2.24 19.02 -18.32
N ASP A 142 -1.89 20.14 -17.68
CA ASP A 142 -0.63 20.84 -17.90
C ASP A 142 0.52 20.12 -17.15
N LYS A 143 1.41 19.50 -17.90
CA LYS A 143 2.56 18.76 -17.36
C LYS A 143 3.53 19.63 -16.55
N ALA A 144 3.64 20.92 -16.84
CA ALA A 144 4.44 21.84 -16.05
C ALA A 144 3.80 22.09 -14.67
N GLN A 145 2.47 22.25 -14.62
CA GLN A 145 1.76 22.36 -13.34
C GLN A 145 1.80 21.06 -12.54
N GLN A 146 1.60 19.92 -13.21
CA GLN A 146 1.74 18.59 -12.58
C GLN A 146 3.13 18.40 -11.93
N ALA A 147 4.20 18.83 -12.59
CA ALA A 147 5.55 18.79 -12.05
C ALA A 147 5.70 19.68 -10.80
N LYS A 148 5.10 20.88 -10.80
CA LYS A 148 5.08 21.76 -9.63
C LYS A 148 4.30 21.15 -8.46
N ASN A 149 3.17 20.49 -8.74
CA ASN A 149 2.38 19.81 -7.72
C ASN A 149 3.20 18.66 -7.08
N LEU A 150 3.89 17.89 -7.91
CA LEU A 150 4.79 16.83 -7.43
C LEU A 150 5.92 17.39 -6.56
N ASP A 151 6.57 18.48 -6.96
CA ASP A 151 7.63 19.11 -6.14
C ASP A 151 7.11 19.59 -4.78
N LYS A 152 5.88 20.17 -4.74
CA LYS A 152 5.22 20.54 -3.48
C LYS A 152 4.97 19.32 -2.59
N LEU A 153 4.46 18.23 -3.17
CA LEU A 153 4.23 16.99 -2.44
C LEU A 153 5.53 16.48 -1.81
N ILE A 154 6.60 16.37 -2.61
CA ILE A 154 7.89 15.84 -2.13
C ILE A 154 8.47 16.73 -1.02
N ASP A 155 8.45 18.06 -1.19
CA ASP A 155 8.90 19.01 -0.16
C ASP A 155 8.11 18.84 1.14
N ARG A 156 6.78 18.70 1.04
CA ARG A 156 5.92 18.46 2.20
C ARG A 156 6.28 17.16 2.92
N ILE A 157 6.33 16.03 2.20
CA ILE A 157 6.65 14.73 2.79
C ILE A 157 8.04 14.73 3.46
N TYR A 158 9.05 15.27 2.77
CA TYR A 158 10.41 15.38 3.31
C TYR A 158 10.45 16.25 4.58
N ARG A 159 9.84 17.44 4.54
CA ARG A 159 9.82 18.37 5.68
C ARG A 159 9.00 17.85 6.86
N TYR A 160 7.97 17.09 6.58
CA TYR A 160 7.09 16.55 7.61
C TYR A 160 7.77 15.45 8.43
N GLY A 161 8.67 14.66 7.83
CA GLY A 161 9.37 13.58 8.51
C GLY A 161 8.44 12.41 8.84
N VAL A 162 7.67 11.98 7.83
CA VAL A 162 6.85 10.76 7.87
C VAL A 162 7.69 9.54 7.50
N THR A 163 7.21 8.35 7.78
CA THR A 163 7.90 7.10 7.44
C THR A 163 7.35 6.43 6.20
N THR A 164 6.06 6.60 5.96
CA THR A 164 5.31 5.87 4.94
C THR A 164 4.27 6.77 4.29
N VAL A 165 4.12 6.62 2.99
CA VAL A 165 3.04 7.23 2.21
C VAL A 165 2.16 6.12 1.66
N TYR A 166 0.85 6.21 1.89
CA TYR A 166 -0.16 5.45 1.16
C TYR A 166 -0.53 6.28 -0.06
N LEU A 167 -0.02 5.86 -1.22
CA LEU A 167 -0.13 6.61 -2.47
C LEU A 167 -1.24 6.01 -3.32
N GLN A 168 -2.27 6.80 -3.59
CA GLN A 168 -3.38 6.41 -4.47
C GLN A 168 -2.85 6.00 -5.84
N ALA A 169 -3.19 4.79 -6.29
CA ALA A 169 -2.77 4.29 -7.61
C ALA A 169 -3.91 4.32 -8.64
N PHE A 170 -5.09 4.72 -8.22
CA PHE A 170 -6.30 4.87 -9.03
C PHE A 170 -6.74 6.33 -9.10
N SER A 171 -7.65 6.66 -9.98
CA SER A 171 -8.25 7.98 -10.12
C SER A 171 -9.73 7.91 -9.77
N ASP A 172 -10.16 8.83 -8.90
CA ASP A 172 -11.52 9.01 -8.42
C ASP A 172 -11.83 10.52 -8.38
N PRO A 173 -12.04 11.15 -9.55
CA PRO A 173 -12.16 12.60 -9.62
C PRO A 173 -13.50 13.14 -9.11
N ASP A 174 -14.53 12.32 -9.00
CA ASP A 174 -15.85 12.70 -8.49
C ASP A 174 -16.03 12.36 -6.99
N GLY A 175 -15.08 11.61 -6.42
CA GLY A 175 -15.03 11.34 -4.98
C GLY A 175 -16.04 10.31 -4.51
N ASP A 176 -16.50 9.41 -5.40
CA ASP A 176 -17.44 8.34 -5.04
C ASP A 176 -16.76 7.07 -4.52
N GLY A 177 -15.42 7.07 -4.45
CA GLY A 177 -14.59 5.97 -3.95
C GLY A 177 -14.39 4.82 -4.93
N VAL A 178 -14.81 4.98 -6.19
CA VAL A 178 -14.67 3.97 -7.24
C VAL A 178 -13.55 4.34 -8.20
N ALA A 179 -12.76 3.38 -8.61
CA ALA A 179 -11.70 3.63 -9.60
C ALA A 179 -12.29 3.79 -11.01
N ASP A 180 -12.30 5.01 -11.52
CA ASP A 180 -12.70 5.34 -12.90
C ASP A 180 -11.57 5.09 -13.90
N ALA A 181 -10.35 5.29 -13.46
CA ALA A 181 -9.12 5.14 -14.24
C ALA A 181 -7.97 4.77 -13.29
N LEU A 182 -6.81 4.43 -13.85
CA LEU A 182 -5.60 4.14 -13.08
C LEU A 182 -4.47 5.10 -13.43
N TYR A 183 -3.50 5.23 -12.53
CA TYR A 183 -2.28 6.01 -12.72
C TYR A 183 -1.08 5.18 -13.15
N PHE A 184 -1.35 4.01 -13.73
CA PHE A 184 -0.35 3.10 -14.32
C PHE A 184 -0.97 2.34 -15.50
N PRO A 185 -0.16 1.86 -16.46
CA PRO A 185 -0.65 1.07 -17.59
C PRO A 185 -1.32 -0.23 -17.12
N ASN A 186 -2.48 -0.52 -17.69
CA ASN A 186 -3.27 -1.72 -17.42
C ASN A 186 -4.15 -2.10 -18.62
N LYS A 187 -4.81 -3.27 -18.55
CA LYS A 187 -5.59 -3.83 -19.67
C LYS A 187 -7.08 -3.45 -19.66
N TYR A 188 -7.62 -3.01 -18.52
CA TYR A 188 -9.08 -2.99 -18.31
C TYR A 188 -9.66 -1.61 -18.07
N LEU A 189 -8.94 -0.72 -17.42
CA LEU A 189 -9.40 0.62 -17.12
C LEU A 189 -8.64 1.67 -17.95
N PRO A 190 -9.22 2.83 -18.17
CA PRO A 190 -8.49 3.97 -18.74
C PRO A 190 -7.24 4.26 -17.90
N VAL A 191 -6.19 4.73 -18.54
CA VAL A 191 -5.03 5.31 -17.86
C VAL A 191 -5.21 6.81 -17.87
N ARG A 192 -5.43 7.42 -16.69
CA ARG A 192 -5.57 8.89 -16.61
C ARG A 192 -4.24 9.57 -16.91
N ASP A 193 -3.18 9.04 -16.31
CA ASP A 193 -1.79 9.38 -16.63
C ASP A 193 -0.87 8.29 -16.05
N ASP A 194 0.28 8.06 -16.67
CA ASP A 194 1.26 7.06 -16.19
C ASP A 194 2.26 7.73 -15.23
N ILE A 195 1.80 8.06 -14.01
CA ILE A 195 2.58 8.83 -13.04
C ILE A 195 2.85 8.11 -11.73
N PHE A 196 2.12 7.04 -11.38
CA PHE A 196 2.27 6.34 -10.10
C PHE A 196 3.72 5.87 -9.90
N GLY A 197 4.29 5.15 -10.85
CA GLY A 197 5.65 4.61 -10.73
C GLY A 197 6.70 5.70 -10.56
N ARG A 198 6.57 6.82 -11.30
CA ARG A 198 7.46 7.98 -11.19
C ARG A 198 7.38 8.63 -9.82
N ILE A 199 6.16 8.85 -9.31
CA ILE A 199 5.95 9.53 -8.03
C ILE A 199 6.41 8.63 -6.87
N ALA A 200 6.06 7.35 -6.90
CA ALA A 200 6.51 6.37 -5.92
C ALA A 200 8.04 6.31 -5.83
N TRP A 201 8.73 6.29 -6.97
CA TRP A 201 10.19 6.32 -7.01
C TRP A 201 10.78 7.62 -6.41
N GLN A 202 10.21 8.77 -6.75
CA GLN A 202 10.68 10.05 -6.23
C GLN A 202 10.44 10.20 -4.72
N LEU A 203 9.31 9.76 -4.21
CA LEU A 203 9.04 9.71 -2.77
C LEU A 203 10.05 8.83 -2.04
N GLN A 204 10.36 7.65 -2.57
CA GLN A 204 11.37 6.75 -1.99
C GLN A 204 12.78 7.34 -2.00
N THR A 205 13.18 8.00 -3.08
CA THR A 205 14.56 8.46 -3.28
C THR A 205 14.84 9.88 -2.79
N ARG A 206 13.85 10.78 -2.88
CA ARG A 206 13.99 12.19 -2.48
C ARG A 206 13.50 12.48 -1.07
N ALA A 207 12.39 11.84 -0.67
CA ALA A 207 11.84 12.01 0.67
C ALA A 207 12.24 10.91 1.65
N GLY A 208 12.83 9.79 1.15
CA GLY A 208 13.32 8.70 1.99
C GLY A 208 12.22 7.89 2.68
N VAL A 209 11.00 7.88 2.13
CA VAL A 209 9.85 7.21 2.72
C VAL A 209 9.54 5.89 2.05
N LYS A 210 8.86 5.00 2.77
CA LYS A 210 8.22 3.81 2.18
C LYS A 210 6.96 4.24 1.44
N VAL A 211 6.70 3.63 0.28
CA VAL A 211 5.47 3.87 -0.48
C VAL A 211 4.67 2.59 -0.56
N TYR A 212 3.43 2.64 -0.11
CA TYR A 212 2.46 1.58 -0.32
C TYR A 212 1.48 2.04 -1.39
N ALA A 213 1.23 1.19 -2.38
CA ALA A 213 0.19 1.46 -3.35
C ALA A 213 -1.17 1.32 -2.68
N TRP A 214 -1.93 2.39 -2.65
CA TRP A 214 -3.30 2.38 -2.16
C TRP A 214 -4.22 2.02 -3.31
N MET A 215 -4.88 0.85 -3.21
CA MET A 215 -5.64 0.23 -4.29
C MET A 215 -7.02 -0.24 -3.81
N PRO A 216 -8.07 -0.06 -4.62
CA PRO A 216 -9.34 -0.72 -4.39
C PRO A 216 -9.21 -2.24 -4.46
N VAL A 217 -10.07 -2.95 -3.75
CA VAL A 217 -10.21 -4.41 -3.81
C VAL A 217 -11.34 -4.80 -4.75
N LEU A 218 -12.48 -4.13 -4.66
CA LEU A 218 -13.69 -4.43 -5.42
C LEU A 218 -14.23 -3.23 -6.23
N ALA A 219 -13.90 -2.00 -5.81
CA ALA A 219 -14.49 -0.78 -6.35
C ALA A 219 -13.79 -0.32 -7.65
N PHE A 220 -14.13 -0.97 -8.75
CA PHE A 220 -13.67 -0.63 -10.11
C PHE A 220 -14.85 -0.43 -11.05
N ASP A 221 -14.90 0.71 -11.77
CA ASP A 221 -15.91 0.92 -12.80
C ASP A 221 -15.51 0.25 -14.11
N LEU A 222 -15.93 -0.98 -14.29
CA LEU A 222 -15.69 -1.75 -15.50
C LEU A 222 -16.83 -1.67 -16.54
N ARG A 223 -17.89 -0.89 -16.28
CA ARG A 223 -19.09 -0.85 -17.14
C ARG A 223 -18.80 -0.50 -18.59
N LYS A 224 -17.75 0.28 -18.84
CA LYS A 224 -17.36 0.72 -20.20
C LYS A 224 -16.39 -0.25 -20.89
N SER A 225 -15.70 -1.11 -20.14
CA SER A 225 -14.61 -1.94 -20.67
C SER A 225 -14.90 -3.43 -20.65
N VAL A 226 -15.77 -3.91 -19.75
CA VAL A 226 -16.10 -5.33 -19.58
C VAL A 226 -17.61 -5.51 -19.52
N LYS A 227 -18.19 -6.06 -20.60
CA LYS A 227 -19.64 -6.26 -20.71
C LYS A 227 -20.23 -7.23 -19.68
N GLU A 228 -19.41 -8.18 -19.22
CA GLU A 228 -19.81 -9.27 -18.34
C GLU A 228 -19.38 -9.05 -16.89
N ALA A 229 -18.98 -7.82 -16.52
CA ALA A 229 -18.66 -7.50 -15.15
C ALA A 229 -19.92 -7.58 -14.27
N GLU A 230 -19.86 -8.38 -13.21
CA GLU A 230 -20.94 -8.54 -12.25
C GLU A 230 -20.63 -7.74 -10.99
N TYR A 231 -21.59 -6.93 -10.58
CA TYR A 231 -21.49 -6.12 -9.35
C TYR A 231 -22.16 -6.84 -8.19
N VAL A 232 -21.79 -6.44 -6.97
CA VAL A 232 -22.43 -6.93 -5.74
C VAL A 232 -23.93 -6.61 -5.79
N ILE A 233 -24.76 -7.63 -5.55
CA ILE A 233 -26.22 -7.53 -5.60
C ILE A 233 -26.78 -7.42 -4.18
N ASP A 234 -27.67 -6.45 -3.97
CA ASP A 234 -28.54 -6.41 -2.79
C ASP A 234 -29.66 -7.45 -2.95
N SER A 235 -29.66 -8.47 -2.11
CA SER A 235 -30.60 -9.59 -2.16
C SER A 235 -32.07 -9.17 -1.99
N ARG A 236 -32.32 -8.02 -1.36
CA ARG A 236 -33.68 -7.47 -1.17
C ARG A 236 -34.29 -6.91 -2.44
N THR A 237 -33.43 -6.38 -3.32
CA THR A 237 -33.86 -5.68 -4.53
C THR A 237 -33.56 -6.46 -5.81
N GLY A 238 -32.64 -7.42 -5.74
CA GLY A 238 -32.08 -8.12 -6.91
C GLY A 238 -31.29 -7.24 -7.87
N LYS A 239 -30.86 -6.04 -7.42
CA LYS A 239 -30.13 -5.03 -8.22
C LYS A 239 -28.73 -4.82 -7.63
N PRO A 240 -27.80 -4.23 -8.42
CA PRO A 240 -26.52 -3.82 -7.88
C PRO A 240 -26.68 -2.97 -6.63
N SER A 241 -25.89 -3.27 -5.61
CA SER A 241 -25.91 -2.56 -4.34
C SER A 241 -25.52 -1.09 -4.55
N THR A 242 -26.25 -0.19 -3.88
CA THR A 242 -25.97 1.25 -3.83
C THR A 242 -25.35 1.65 -2.48
N LYS A 243 -24.99 0.69 -1.66
CA LYS A 243 -24.32 0.93 -0.37
C LYS A 243 -22.86 1.29 -0.61
N ALA A 244 -22.49 2.53 -0.26
CA ALA A 244 -21.17 3.10 -0.47
C ALA A 244 -20.69 2.92 -1.94
N TYR A 245 -19.65 2.15 -2.17
CA TYR A 245 -18.99 2.00 -3.47
C TYR A 245 -19.74 1.09 -4.45
N LEU A 246 -19.58 1.35 -5.76
CA LEU A 246 -19.91 0.38 -6.79
C LEU A 246 -18.86 -0.74 -6.77
N ARG A 247 -19.21 -1.90 -6.22
CA ARG A 247 -18.27 -3.00 -5.99
C ARG A 247 -18.52 -4.19 -6.92
N LEU A 248 -17.44 -4.69 -7.50
CA LEU A 248 -17.46 -5.95 -8.25
C LEU A 248 -17.74 -7.12 -7.31
N SER A 249 -18.53 -8.10 -7.75
CA SER A 249 -18.77 -9.31 -6.97
C SER A 249 -17.49 -10.11 -6.80
N PRO A 250 -17.05 -10.41 -5.56
CA PRO A 250 -15.89 -11.26 -5.32
C PRO A 250 -16.15 -12.74 -5.65
N TYR A 251 -17.39 -13.11 -5.87
CA TYR A 251 -17.82 -14.47 -6.19
C TYR A 251 -17.83 -14.76 -7.70
N ASN A 252 -17.74 -13.72 -8.54
CA ASN A 252 -17.59 -13.89 -9.98
C ASN A 252 -16.12 -14.13 -10.32
N LYS A 253 -15.80 -15.31 -10.86
CA LYS A 253 -14.43 -15.71 -11.20
C LYS A 253 -13.76 -14.79 -12.21
N GLN A 254 -14.52 -14.27 -13.18
CA GLN A 254 -13.98 -13.36 -14.18
C GLN A 254 -13.59 -12.02 -13.56
N ASN A 255 -14.41 -11.47 -12.65
CA ASN A 255 -14.05 -10.28 -11.89
C ASN A 255 -12.73 -10.47 -11.12
N VAL A 256 -12.61 -11.60 -10.41
CA VAL A 256 -11.39 -11.91 -9.64
C VAL A 256 -10.15 -11.96 -10.55
N GLU A 257 -10.24 -12.61 -11.72
CA GLU A 257 -9.10 -12.65 -12.65
C GLU A 257 -8.78 -11.28 -13.26
N ILE A 258 -9.79 -10.43 -13.50
CA ILE A 258 -9.57 -9.05 -13.95
C ILE A 258 -8.83 -8.25 -12.88
N ILE A 259 -9.30 -8.28 -11.62
CA ILE A 259 -8.68 -7.55 -10.52
C ILE A 259 -7.24 -8.05 -10.32
N LYS A 260 -7.00 -9.37 -10.33
CA LYS A 260 -5.65 -9.96 -10.27
C LYS A 260 -4.76 -9.46 -11.40
N SER A 261 -5.29 -9.34 -12.62
CA SER A 261 -4.53 -8.80 -13.75
C SER A 261 -4.16 -7.33 -13.54
N ILE A 262 -5.06 -6.51 -12.99
CA ILE A 262 -4.79 -5.10 -12.64
C ILE A 262 -3.66 -5.01 -11.59
N TYR A 263 -3.71 -5.84 -10.55
CA TYR A 263 -2.66 -5.89 -9.53
C TYR A 263 -1.32 -6.39 -10.09
N ASN A 264 -1.32 -7.37 -10.98
CA ASN A 264 -0.13 -7.81 -11.68
C ASN A 264 0.49 -6.70 -12.54
N ASP A 265 -0.34 -5.97 -13.29
CA ASP A 265 0.08 -4.82 -14.08
C ASP A 265 0.72 -3.73 -13.18
N LEU A 266 0.16 -3.44 -12.01
CA LEU A 266 0.75 -2.49 -11.05
C LEU A 266 2.20 -2.87 -10.68
N SER A 267 2.44 -4.13 -10.32
CA SER A 267 3.79 -4.58 -9.95
C SER A 267 4.74 -4.68 -11.14
N PHE A 268 4.21 -4.85 -12.36
CA PHE A 268 4.98 -4.87 -13.58
C PHE A 268 5.50 -3.48 -13.96
N TYR A 269 4.69 -2.44 -13.73
CA TYR A 269 5.02 -1.07 -14.15
C TYR A 269 5.57 -0.16 -13.05
N ALA A 270 5.52 -0.56 -11.77
CA ALA A 270 5.93 0.32 -10.68
C ALA A 270 6.76 -0.39 -9.61
N LYS A 271 7.60 0.42 -8.92
CA LYS A 271 8.33 0.03 -7.72
C LYS A 271 7.72 0.70 -6.50
N PHE A 272 7.33 -0.11 -5.52
CA PHE A 272 6.78 0.33 -4.24
C PHE A 272 7.16 -0.66 -3.13
N ASN A 273 6.81 -0.39 -1.87
CA ASN A 273 7.23 -1.20 -0.71
C ASN A 273 6.13 -2.12 -0.18
N GLY A 274 4.88 -1.75 -0.40
CA GLY A 274 3.72 -2.49 0.11
C GLY A 274 2.44 -2.13 -0.61
N ILE A 275 1.36 -2.80 -0.22
CA ILE A 275 0.01 -2.55 -0.69
C ILE A 275 -0.87 -2.15 0.48
N LEU A 276 -1.68 -1.10 0.33
CA LEU A 276 -2.84 -0.83 1.17
C LEU A 276 -4.09 -1.27 0.41
N PHE A 277 -4.79 -2.24 0.94
CA PHE A 277 -6.13 -2.60 0.50
C PHE A 277 -7.14 -1.62 1.07
N HIS A 278 -7.84 -0.94 0.18
CA HIS A 278 -8.81 0.10 0.50
C HIS A 278 -10.01 -0.45 1.31
N ASP A 279 -10.78 0.44 1.89
CA ASP A 279 -11.93 0.14 2.73
C ASP A 279 -13.17 -0.36 1.98
N ASP A 280 -13.14 -0.36 0.63
CA ASP A 280 -14.16 -0.94 -0.24
C ASP A 280 -14.30 -2.47 -0.13
N ALA A 281 -13.36 -3.13 0.56
CA ALA A 281 -13.40 -4.57 0.80
C ALA A 281 -14.36 -4.93 1.97
N PHE A 282 -15.64 -4.73 1.75
CA PHE A 282 -16.71 -5.13 2.67
C PHE A 282 -17.93 -5.71 1.93
N LEU A 283 -18.75 -6.47 2.66
CA LEU A 283 -20.03 -7.00 2.19
C LEU A 283 -21.05 -6.84 3.31
N THR A 284 -22.23 -6.30 2.99
CA THR A 284 -23.30 -6.13 3.98
C THR A 284 -24.05 -7.45 4.21
N ASP A 285 -24.92 -7.47 5.22
CA ASP A 285 -25.79 -8.57 5.56
C ASP A 285 -26.71 -8.98 4.39
N PHE A 286 -27.17 -8.02 3.58
CA PHE A 286 -28.02 -8.26 2.41
C PHE A 286 -27.26 -8.54 1.11
N GLU A 287 -25.94 -8.60 1.14
CA GLU A 287 -25.09 -8.82 -0.02
C GLU A 287 -24.49 -10.23 -0.02
N GLY A 288 -24.94 -11.06 -0.94
CA GLY A 288 -24.34 -12.38 -1.21
C GLY A 288 -24.71 -13.50 -0.22
N ALA A 289 -25.64 -13.30 0.72
CA ALA A 289 -26.13 -14.36 1.59
C ALA A 289 -27.53 -14.05 2.12
N GLU A 290 -28.38 -15.10 2.20
CA GLU A 290 -29.61 -15.11 2.96
C GLU A 290 -29.31 -15.56 4.39
N GLY A 291 -29.86 -14.90 5.40
CA GLY A 291 -29.71 -15.33 6.79
C GLY A 291 -30.60 -14.56 7.74
N ASN A 292 -31.17 -15.26 8.73
CA ASN A 292 -31.75 -14.64 9.91
C ASN A 292 -30.65 -14.39 10.93
N HIS A 293 -30.41 -13.13 11.28
CA HIS A 293 -29.41 -12.75 12.26
C HIS A 293 -30.00 -12.80 13.67
N ALA A 294 -29.39 -13.58 14.54
CA ALA A 294 -29.70 -13.54 15.96
C ALA A 294 -28.96 -12.34 16.58
N GLU A 295 -29.65 -11.51 17.33
CA GLU A 295 -29.10 -10.36 18.01
C GLU A 295 -27.95 -10.80 18.94
N GLY A 296 -26.78 -10.16 18.84
CA GLY A 296 -25.60 -10.45 19.68
C GLY A 296 -24.72 -11.63 19.22
N ILE A 297 -25.01 -12.27 18.08
CA ILE A 297 -24.21 -13.37 17.53
C ILE A 297 -23.88 -13.10 16.08
N VAL A 298 -22.58 -13.04 15.75
CA VAL A 298 -22.13 -12.94 14.36
C VAL A 298 -22.41 -14.26 13.64
N SER A 299 -23.16 -14.19 12.52
CA SER A 299 -23.59 -15.36 11.77
C SER A 299 -22.39 -16.10 11.13
N PRO A 300 -22.53 -17.41 10.87
CA PRO A 300 -21.55 -18.15 10.09
C PRO A 300 -21.31 -17.55 8.71
N GLN A 301 -22.35 -16.99 8.09
CA GLN A 301 -22.29 -16.34 6.77
C GLN A 301 -21.43 -15.07 6.81
N ALA A 302 -21.58 -14.22 7.83
CA ALA A 302 -20.74 -13.03 7.98
C ALA A 302 -19.26 -13.42 8.17
N LYS A 303 -18.97 -14.40 9.01
CA LYS A 303 -17.61 -14.94 9.19
C LYS A 303 -17.05 -15.50 7.89
N GLN A 304 -17.88 -16.21 7.10
CA GLN A 304 -17.46 -16.73 5.79
C GLN A 304 -17.11 -15.58 4.82
N LYS A 305 -17.95 -14.54 4.73
CA LYS A 305 -17.66 -13.35 3.92
C LYS A 305 -16.34 -12.67 4.33
N THR A 306 -16.09 -12.56 5.63
CA THR A 306 -14.81 -12.06 6.16
C THR A 306 -13.64 -12.89 5.63
N GLN A 307 -13.73 -14.22 5.66
CA GLN A 307 -12.68 -15.12 5.16
C GLN A 307 -12.54 -15.04 3.63
N ASP A 308 -13.66 -14.95 2.89
CA ASP A 308 -13.67 -14.85 1.43
C ASP A 308 -12.93 -13.57 0.97
N LEU A 309 -13.17 -12.43 1.63
CA LEU A 309 -12.48 -11.17 1.34
C LEU A 309 -10.99 -11.23 1.69
N ILE A 310 -10.62 -11.89 2.78
CA ILE A 310 -9.21 -12.12 3.12
C ILE A 310 -8.54 -13.00 2.08
N GLN A 311 -9.18 -14.10 1.69
CA GLN A 311 -8.67 -14.98 0.65
C GLN A 311 -8.49 -14.25 -0.69
N LEU A 312 -9.43 -13.37 -1.07
CA LEU A 312 -9.30 -12.53 -2.24
C LEU A 312 -8.06 -11.64 -2.15
N THR A 313 -7.87 -10.90 -1.05
CA THR A 313 -6.69 -10.02 -0.91
C THR A 313 -5.37 -10.79 -0.87
N HIS A 314 -5.37 -12.02 -0.37
CA HIS A 314 -4.21 -12.91 -0.51
C HIS A 314 -3.93 -13.27 -1.97
N GLN A 315 -4.96 -13.57 -2.77
CA GLN A 315 -4.80 -13.81 -4.22
C GLN A 315 -4.27 -12.56 -4.94
N LEU A 316 -4.73 -11.36 -4.55
CA LEU A 316 -4.24 -10.10 -5.09
C LEU A 316 -2.76 -9.85 -4.71
N THR A 317 -2.40 -10.16 -3.46
CA THR A 317 -0.99 -10.14 -3.01
C THR A 317 -0.13 -11.11 -3.82
N ASP A 318 -0.63 -12.32 -4.09
CA ASP A 318 0.08 -13.29 -4.91
C ASP A 318 0.22 -12.84 -6.36
N ALA A 319 -0.77 -12.12 -6.90
CA ALA A 319 -0.70 -11.55 -8.24
C ALA A 319 0.36 -10.44 -8.39
N LEU A 320 0.70 -9.73 -7.31
CA LEU A 320 1.79 -8.75 -7.28
C LEU A 320 3.19 -9.40 -7.32
N LYS A 321 3.37 -10.55 -6.66
CA LYS A 321 4.68 -11.17 -6.39
C LYS A 321 5.57 -11.40 -7.61
N PRO A 322 5.06 -11.86 -8.78
CA PRO A 322 5.93 -12.20 -9.92
C PRO A 322 6.85 -11.06 -10.35
N TYR A 323 6.33 -9.83 -10.38
CA TYR A 323 7.05 -8.65 -10.86
C TYR A 323 7.40 -7.66 -9.75
N PHE A 324 6.88 -7.84 -8.53
CA PHE A 324 7.23 -7.00 -7.39
C PHE A 324 8.75 -6.95 -7.21
N LEU A 325 9.31 -5.76 -7.28
CA LEU A 325 10.76 -5.56 -7.17
C LEU A 325 11.19 -5.70 -5.71
N ARG A 326 11.72 -6.86 -5.39
CA ARG A 326 12.31 -7.19 -4.10
C ARG A 326 13.73 -6.63 -4.02
N GLY A 327 14.20 -6.42 -2.81
CA GLY A 327 15.53 -5.91 -2.57
C GLY A 327 15.79 -5.94 -1.08
N SER A 328 15.84 -4.78 -0.44
CA SER A 328 15.94 -4.67 1.02
C SER A 328 14.63 -4.98 1.74
N TYR A 329 13.52 -5.16 1.01
CA TYR A 329 12.17 -5.31 1.60
C TYR A 329 11.39 -6.43 0.92
N SER A 330 10.63 -7.19 1.72
CA SER A 330 9.52 -8.02 1.24
C SER A 330 8.30 -7.13 0.98
N LEU A 331 7.39 -7.60 0.11
CA LEU A 331 6.09 -6.95 -0.07
C LEU A 331 5.34 -6.93 1.27
N LYS A 332 4.97 -5.75 1.73
CA LYS A 332 4.19 -5.54 2.94
C LYS A 332 2.71 -5.31 2.60
N THR A 333 1.84 -5.74 3.50
CA THR A 333 0.40 -5.62 3.34
C THR A 333 -0.19 -4.79 4.46
N ALA A 334 -1.04 -3.83 4.09
CA ALA A 334 -1.90 -3.09 5.00
C ALA A 334 -3.35 -3.21 4.53
N ARG A 335 -4.31 -3.16 5.45
CA ARG A 335 -5.73 -3.15 5.12
C ARG A 335 -6.49 -2.20 6.01
N ASN A 336 -7.39 -1.41 5.42
CA ASN A 336 -8.31 -0.57 6.15
C ASN A 336 -9.34 -1.40 6.91
N LEU A 337 -9.67 -0.94 8.11
CA LEU A 337 -10.68 -1.55 8.99
C LEU A 337 -11.60 -0.46 9.53
N TYR A 338 -12.91 -0.63 9.36
CA TYR A 338 -13.91 0.23 10.00
C TYR A 338 -13.86 0.08 11.52
N ALA A 339 -13.81 1.21 12.23
CA ALA A 339 -13.71 1.20 13.70
C ALA A 339 -14.98 0.60 14.36
N SER A 340 -16.12 0.66 13.69
CA SER A 340 -17.38 0.08 14.17
C SER A 340 -17.28 -1.42 14.49
N VAL A 341 -16.48 -2.21 13.78
CA VAL A 341 -16.29 -3.65 14.10
C VAL A 341 -15.53 -3.88 15.41
N ILE A 342 -14.86 -2.86 15.93
CA ILE A 342 -14.12 -2.92 17.21
C ILE A 342 -15.03 -2.50 18.37
N THR A 343 -15.84 -1.47 18.15
CA THR A 343 -16.76 -0.92 19.16
C THR A 343 -18.08 -1.70 19.24
N ASN A 344 -18.47 -2.35 18.13
CA ASN A 344 -19.66 -3.19 18.05
C ASN A 344 -19.32 -4.53 17.35
N PRO A 345 -19.16 -5.63 18.08
CA PRO A 345 -18.85 -6.93 17.50
C PRO A 345 -19.85 -7.42 16.41
N ASN A 346 -21.10 -6.96 16.47
CA ASN A 346 -22.11 -7.33 15.49
C ASN A 346 -21.87 -6.65 14.13
N ALA A 347 -21.04 -5.61 14.05
CA ALA A 347 -20.74 -4.92 12.80
C ALA A 347 -20.05 -5.81 11.75
N GLU A 348 -19.51 -6.96 12.14
CA GLU A 348 -19.02 -7.96 11.19
C GLU A 348 -20.13 -8.43 10.23
N GLU A 349 -21.43 -8.42 10.65
CA GLU A 349 -22.58 -8.79 9.81
C GLU A 349 -22.71 -7.90 8.56
N TRP A 350 -22.49 -6.60 8.69
CA TRP A 350 -22.67 -5.64 7.58
C TRP A 350 -21.37 -5.05 7.04
N LEU A 351 -20.20 -5.51 7.53
CA LEU A 351 -18.91 -5.07 7.02
C LEU A 351 -18.01 -6.24 6.58
N ALA A 352 -18.32 -7.46 6.99
CA ALA A 352 -17.48 -8.64 6.72
C ALA A 352 -16.00 -8.37 7.08
N GLN A 353 -15.77 -7.77 8.25
CA GLN A 353 -14.44 -7.41 8.78
C GLN A 353 -14.38 -7.76 10.26
N ASN A 354 -13.19 -8.14 10.73
CA ASN A 354 -12.94 -8.48 12.12
C ASN A 354 -11.49 -8.11 12.49
N LEU A 355 -11.30 -7.38 13.60
CA LEU A 355 -9.98 -6.85 14.00
C LEU A 355 -8.96 -7.98 14.18
N LYS A 356 -9.30 -9.01 14.95
CA LYS A 356 -8.39 -10.13 15.20
C LYS A 356 -7.99 -10.82 13.90
N THR A 357 -8.97 -11.12 13.05
CA THR A 357 -8.72 -11.81 11.78
C THR A 357 -7.83 -10.98 10.85
N LEU A 358 -8.04 -9.65 10.81
CA LEU A 358 -7.18 -8.78 10.00
C LEU A 358 -5.76 -8.69 10.56
N THR A 359 -5.59 -8.53 11.87
CA THR A 359 -4.24 -8.50 12.48
C THR A 359 -3.47 -9.80 12.33
N ASP A 360 -4.17 -10.94 12.22
CA ASP A 360 -3.55 -12.24 11.96
C ASP A 360 -3.08 -12.41 10.49
N ASN A 361 -3.70 -11.69 9.53
CA ASN A 361 -3.51 -11.90 8.10
C ASN A 361 -2.73 -10.80 7.37
N TYR A 362 -2.58 -9.61 7.95
CA TYR A 362 -1.86 -8.49 7.35
C TYR A 362 -0.69 -8.04 8.21
N ASP A 363 0.32 -7.40 7.59
CA ASP A 363 1.43 -6.78 8.33
C ASP A 363 0.94 -5.59 9.17
N THR A 364 -0.06 -4.85 8.66
CA THR A 364 -0.67 -3.70 9.34
C THR A 364 -2.18 -3.68 9.14
N THR A 365 -2.94 -3.54 10.21
CA THR A 365 -4.37 -3.22 10.17
C THR A 365 -4.53 -1.72 10.42
N ALA A 366 -4.96 -1.00 9.38
CA ALA A 366 -5.16 0.45 9.40
C ALA A 366 -6.58 0.76 9.85
N ILE A 367 -6.75 1.07 11.14
CA ILE A 367 -8.05 1.32 11.76
C ILE A 367 -8.50 2.73 11.38
N MET A 368 -9.65 2.85 10.73
CA MET A 368 -10.27 4.13 10.39
C MET A 368 -10.87 4.77 11.66
N ALA A 369 -10.00 5.38 12.46
CA ALA A 369 -10.37 6.04 13.71
C ALA A 369 -10.97 7.42 13.44
N MET A 370 -12.18 7.43 12.85
CA MET A 370 -12.81 8.60 12.21
C MET A 370 -14.17 8.91 12.88
N PRO A 371 -14.18 9.53 14.06
CA PRO A 371 -15.39 9.68 14.89
C PRO A 371 -16.56 10.38 14.18
N TYR A 372 -16.28 11.38 13.35
CA TYR A 372 -17.34 12.09 12.62
C TYR A 372 -17.90 11.32 11.42
N MET A 373 -17.20 10.31 10.94
CA MET A 373 -17.67 9.40 9.88
C MET A 373 -18.46 8.24 10.48
N GLU A 374 -17.91 7.61 11.51
CA GLU A 374 -18.44 6.38 12.12
C GLU A 374 -19.74 6.59 12.90
N ASN A 375 -20.00 7.79 13.43
CA ASN A 375 -21.25 8.09 14.12
C ASN A 375 -22.32 8.53 13.13
N GLU A 376 -23.51 7.93 13.21
CA GLU A 376 -24.64 8.27 12.33
C GLU A 376 -25.12 9.71 12.53
N GLN A 377 -25.12 10.20 13.77
CA GLN A 377 -25.52 11.56 14.12
C GLN A 377 -24.30 12.47 14.27
N PRO A 378 -24.44 13.78 14.02
CA PRO A 378 -23.41 14.75 14.35
C PRO A 378 -23.05 14.70 15.82
N ILE A 379 -21.78 14.67 16.14
CA ILE A 379 -21.23 14.67 17.50
C ILE A 379 -20.38 15.90 17.73
N SER A 380 -20.26 16.32 19.00
CA SER A 380 -19.36 17.39 19.44
C SER A 380 -17.90 16.94 19.46
N GLN A 381 -16.97 17.89 19.56
CA GLN A 381 -15.54 17.59 19.70
C GLN A 381 -15.25 16.77 20.97
N GLU A 382 -15.94 17.05 22.07
CA GLU A 382 -15.79 16.30 23.32
C GLU A 382 -16.26 14.84 23.15
N GLU A 383 -17.42 14.63 22.50
CA GLU A 383 -17.91 13.28 22.20
C GLU A 383 -16.97 12.55 21.25
N ALA A 384 -16.40 13.22 20.25
CA ALA A 384 -15.38 12.66 19.36
C ALA A 384 -14.13 12.23 20.13
N TYR A 385 -13.66 13.04 21.08
CA TYR A 385 -12.53 12.69 21.94
C TYR A 385 -12.82 11.48 22.82
N GLN A 386 -14.00 11.41 23.44
CA GLN A 386 -14.41 10.28 24.28
C GLN A 386 -14.58 8.99 23.44
N TRP A 387 -15.14 9.11 22.25
CA TRP A 387 -15.25 7.99 21.31
C TRP A 387 -13.86 7.46 20.95
N PHE A 388 -12.92 8.35 20.64
CA PHE A 388 -11.55 7.98 20.28
C PHE A 388 -10.82 7.32 21.46
N ALA A 389 -11.01 7.80 22.68
CA ALA A 389 -10.47 7.17 23.89
C ALA A 389 -11.03 5.76 24.10
N SER A 390 -12.33 5.59 23.93
CA SER A 390 -12.98 4.28 24.02
C SER A 390 -12.47 3.30 22.94
N LEU A 391 -12.29 3.78 21.72
CA LEU A 391 -11.72 2.96 20.63
C LEU A 391 -10.33 2.46 20.99
N ILE A 392 -9.46 3.31 21.54
CA ILE A 392 -8.12 2.92 21.99
C ILE A 392 -8.17 1.77 23.00
N GLU A 393 -9.00 1.87 24.03
CA GLU A 393 -9.13 0.82 25.05
C GLU A 393 -9.66 -0.50 24.46
N ASN A 394 -10.62 -0.42 23.55
CA ASN A 394 -11.12 -1.60 22.86
C ASN A 394 -10.04 -2.28 21.98
N VAL A 395 -9.23 -1.50 21.27
CA VAL A 395 -8.13 -2.04 20.45
C VAL A 395 -7.09 -2.71 21.34
N LYS A 396 -6.68 -2.06 22.43
CA LYS A 396 -5.71 -2.63 23.41
C LYS A 396 -6.17 -3.96 23.98
N ALA A 397 -7.48 -4.14 24.17
CA ALA A 397 -8.05 -5.39 24.69
C ALA A 397 -8.10 -6.52 23.65
N GLN A 398 -8.09 -6.19 22.33
CA GLN A 398 -8.42 -7.14 21.26
C GLN A 398 -7.24 -7.46 20.33
N ALA A 399 -6.22 -6.59 20.23
CA ALA A 399 -5.17 -6.73 19.24
C ALA A 399 -3.76 -6.34 19.73
N PRO A 400 -2.70 -6.94 19.15
CA PRO A 400 -1.33 -6.51 19.39
C PRO A 400 -1.08 -5.13 18.75
N LEU A 401 -0.58 -4.17 19.55
CA LEU A 401 -0.41 -2.79 19.13
C LEU A 401 0.64 -2.57 18.02
N ASP A 402 1.57 -3.52 17.86
CA ASP A 402 2.56 -3.50 16.78
C ASP A 402 1.98 -3.92 15.41
N LYS A 403 0.73 -4.38 15.38
CA LYS A 403 -0.02 -4.76 14.18
C LYS A 403 -1.07 -3.73 13.74
N VAL A 404 -1.27 -2.68 14.51
CA VAL A 404 -2.32 -1.69 14.22
C VAL A 404 -1.74 -0.31 13.93
N LEU A 405 -2.46 0.43 13.11
CA LEU A 405 -2.20 1.82 12.78
C LEU A 405 -3.53 2.58 12.89
N PHE A 406 -3.55 3.71 13.59
CA PHE A 406 -4.74 4.54 13.71
C PHE A 406 -4.74 5.60 12.62
N GLU A 407 -5.75 5.57 11.75
CA GLU A 407 -5.96 6.58 10.71
C GLU A 407 -7.11 7.49 11.10
N PHE A 408 -6.82 8.75 11.35
CA PHE A 408 -7.87 9.71 11.67
C PHE A 408 -8.19 10.63 10.49
N GLN A 409 -9.39 11.15 10.49
CA GLN A 409 -9.86 12.07 9.46
C GLN A 409 -9.35 13.49 9.71
N ALA A 410 -8.87 14.15 8.66
CA ALA A 410 -8.49 15.57 8.70
C ALA A 410 -9.61 16.51 8.20
N VAL A 411 -10.68 15.92 7.68
CA VAL A 411 -11.89 16.64 7.21
C VAL A 411 -13.12 15.97 7.79
N ASN A 412 -14.05 16.78 8.26
CA ASN A 412 -15.40 16.32 8.57
C ASN A 412 -16.23 16.30 7.28
N TRP A 413 -16.41 15.13 6.68
CA TRP A 413 -17.10 14.97 5.40
C TRP A 413 -18.58 15.36 5.43
N ARG A 414 -19.24 15.36 6.59
CA ARG A 414 -20.62 15.82 6.71
C ARG A 414 -20.74 17.32 6.51
N THR A 415 -19.75 18.07 7.02
CA THR A 415 -19.74 19.53 6.93
C THR A 415 -18.81 20.06 5.84
N GLN A 416 -18.01 19.20 5.23
CA GLN A 416 -16.95 19.53 4.26
C GLN A 416 -15.91 20.52 4.82
N LYS A 417 -15.73 20.55 6.14
CA LYS A 417 -14.79 21.45 6.80
C LYS A 417 -13.58 20.70 7.33
N PRO A 418 -12.38 21.30 7.24
CA PRO A 418 -11.21 20.79 7.92
C PRO A 418 -11.45 20.65 9.42
N ILE A 419 -10.92 19.57 10.01
CA ILE A 419 -10.85 19.43 11.45
C ILE A 419 -9.72 20.32 11.97
N PRO A 420 -9.91 21.09 13.04
CA PRO A 420 -8.87 21.94 13.60
C PRO A 420 -7.62 21.15 13.98
N GLU A 421 -6.44 21.69 13.69
CA GLU A 421 -5.18 21.01 14.04
C GLU A 421 -5.05 20.74 15.54
N SER A 422 -5.62 21.61 16.40
CA SER A 422 -5.66 21.37 17.86
C SER A 422 -6.34 20.05 18.21
N GLU A 423 -7.45 19.73 17.56
CA GLU A 423 -8.20 18.49 17.77
C GLU A 423 -7.42 17.27 17.26
N LEU A 424 -6.80 17.36 16.08
CA LEU A 424 -5.93 16.31 15.55
C LEU A 424 -4.72 16.06 16.49
N ILE A 425 -4.18 17.12 17.06
CA ILE A 425 -3.09 17.05 18.05
C ILE A 425 -3.55 16.36 19.33
N ASP A 426 -4.76 16.68 19.82
CA ASP A 426 -5.32 16.02 21.01
C ASP A 426 -5.47 14.51 20.81
N TRP A 427 -5.91 14.06 19.63
CA TRP A 427 -5.98 12.63 19.30
C TRP A 427 -4.58 11.99 19.25
N MET A 428 -3.59 12.66 18.65
CA MET A 428 -2.21 12.16 18.63
C MET A 428 -1.61 12.06 20.03
N MET A 429 -1.84 13.07 20.88
CA MET A 429 -1.38 13.06 22.27
C MET A 429 -2.05 11.94 23.07
N LEU A 430 -3.33 11.67 22.82
CA LEU A 430 -4.06 10.57 23.44
C LEU A 430 -3.47 9.20 23.06
N LEU A 431 -3.15 9.00 21.76
CA LEU A 431 -2.48 7.79 21.28
C LEU A 431 -1.11 7.60 21.96
N GLN A 432 -0.29 8.66 21.98
CA GLN A 432 1.05 8.63 22.61
C GLN A 432 0.97 8.34 24.12
N LYS A 433 0.02 8.92 24.82
CA LYS A 433 -0.24 8.63 26.25
C LYS A 433 -0.58 7.16 26.48
N ASN A 434 -1.16 6.48 25.49
CA ASN A 434 -1.48 5.07 25.51
C ASN A 434 -0.39 4.18 24.87
N HIS A 435 0.81 4.72 24.67
CA HIS A 435 1.95 4.02 24.05
C HIS A 435 1.69 3.52 22.62
N ILE A 436 0.81 4.19 21.90
CA ILE A 436 0.51 3.92 20.49
C ILE A 436 1.22 4.97 19.64
N TYR A 437 2.20 4.51 18.88
CA TYR A 437 3.06 5.40 18.10
C TYR A 437 2.88 5.25 16.59
N SER A 438 2.10 4.28 16.10
CA SER A 438 1.78 4.12 14.69
C SER A 438 0.42 4.74 14.38
N TYR A 439 0.43 5.84 13.63
CA TYR A 439 -0.79 6.55 13.22
C TYR A 439 -0.58 7.37 11.96
N GLY A 440 -1.68 7.73 11.32
CA GLY A 440 -1.75 8.52 10.13
C GLY A 440 -3.05 9.32 10.04
N TYR A 441 -3.22 10.06 8.95
CA TYR A 441 -4.47 10.76 8.69
C TYR A 441 -4.77 10.86 7.18
N TYR A 442 -6.03 11.09 6.87
CA TYR A 442 -6.58 11.35 5.55
C TYR A 442 -7.68 12.42 5.61
N PRO A 443 -7.80 13.29 4.60
CA PRO A 443 -6.84 13.55 3.53
C PRO A 443 -5.69 14.46 3.95
N ASP A 444 -4.58 14.41 3.20
CA ASP A 444 -3.51 15.40 3.26
C ASP A 444 -3.52 16.28 2.01
N ASN A 445 -4.02 17.51 2.14
CA ASN A 445 -4.02 18.45 1.03
C ASN A 445 -2.75 19.32 1.05
N PHE A 446 -1.70 18.82 0.41
CA PHE A 446 -0.40 19.51 0.31
C PHE A 446 -0.47 20.80 -0.54
N LEU A 447 -1.46 20.95 -1.42
CA LEU A 447 -1.62 22.15 -2.24
C LEU A 447 -2.04 23.36 -1.43
N THR A 448 -2.92 23.14 -0.44
CA THR A 448 -3.47 24.18 0.45
C THR A 448 -2.83 24.20 1.82
N ASN A 449 -1.83 23.31 2.09
CA ASN A 449 -1.21 23.12 3.41
C ASN A 449 -2.23 22.75 4.51
N GLN A 450 -3.13 21.82 4.21
CA GLN A 450 -4.18 21.40 5.13
C GLN A 450 -4.08 19.87 5.42
N PRO A 451 -3.90 19.48 6.70
CA PRO A 451 -3.64 20.32 7.91
C PRO A 451 -2.31 21.09 7.82
N ASP A 452 -2.18 22.19 8.60
CA ASP A 452 -0.97 23.01 8.58
C ASP A 452 0.26 22.22 9.06
N LEU A 453 1.25 22.07 8.15
CA LEU A 453 2.46 21.29 8.41
C LEU A 453 3.23 21.77 9.65
N ASN A 454 3.35 23.08 9.83
CA ASN A 454 4.16 23.62 10.93
C ASN A 454 3.51 23.37 12.29
N LYS A 455 2.18 23.40 12.36
CA LYS A 455 1.44 23.08 13.58
C LYS A 455 1.47 21.58 13.90
N MET A 456 1.33 20.73 12.87
CA MET A 456 1.25 19.30 13.03
C MET A 456 2.60 18.63 13.28
N LYS A 457 3.65 19.09 12.61
CA LYS A 457 4.98 18.47 12.63
C LYS A 457 5.54 18.15 14.02
N PRO A 458 5.44 19.02 15.05
CA PRO A 458 5.98 18.73 16.38
C PRO A 458 5.40 17.47 17.02
N TYR A 459 4.18 17.09 16.67
CA TYR A 459 3.44 15.96 17.23
C TYR A 459 3.40 14.73 16.30
N PHE A 460 3.60 14.94 15.01
CA PHE A 460 3.46 13.90 13.99
C PHE A 460 4.80 13.33 13.52
N SER A 461 5.84 14.14 13.39
CA SER A 461 7.13 13.71 12.83
C SER A 461 7.83 12.68 13.71
N VAL A 462 8.42 11.65 13.09
CA VAL A 462 9.32 10.72 13.79
C VAL A 462 10.65 11.35 14.19
N ASN A 463 11.00 12.50 13.61
CA ASN A 463 12.24 13.22 13.88
C ASN A 463 12.13 14.18 15.07
N THR A 464 10.97 14.28 15.71
CA THR A 464 10.71 15.10 16.90
C THR A 464 10.66 14.25 18.16
N ASN A 465 10.54 14.88 19.33
CA ASN A 465 10.39 14.16 20.60
C ASN A 465 9.14 13.25 20.64
N ALA A 466 8.12 13.56 19.87
CA ALA A 466 6.94 12.72 19.69
C ALA A 466 7.24 11.37 18.99
N GLY A 467 8.34 11.25 18.26
CA GLY A 467 8.80 10.03 17.62
C GLY A 467 9.83 9.24 18.42
N LYS A 468 10.29 9.78 19.55
CA LYS A 468 11.29 9.13 20.40
C LYS A 468 10.59 8.47 21.60
N LYS A 469 10.87 7.18 21.80
CA LYS A 469 10.50 6.48 23.03
C LYS A 469 11.30 7.00 24.21
#